data_b66b4c98b65eaf3bfe41e10d931a0203
#
_entry.id   b66b4c98b65eaf3bfe41e10d931a0203
#
_cell.length_a   1.000
_cell.length_b   1.000
_cell.length_c   1.000
_cell.angle_alpha   90.00
_cell.angle_beta   90.00
_cell.angle_gamma   90.00
#
_symmetry.space_group_name_H-M   'P 1'
#
loop_
_entity.id
_entity.type
_entity.pdbx_description
1 polymer ?
#
loop_
_entity_poly.entity_id
_entity_poly.type
_entity_poly.pdbx_seq_one_letter_code
_entity_poly.pdbx_strand_id
1 'polypeptide(L)'
;MKLPILLLLTGLALQITSAWGAQLFHVYAPCSISGRVVVVEARPDGDKLALKLAGEVKLGFPVSTITKHPTRPLLYVAPPSGAEGKAKGAVIALKDDGTVVRHTEFNFQHPSAYLSLDRNSRFLLSADYGKGFVDVYALDESGLPVKRVAGLNEGRPTAHCIMTSPDNRFAYVSYVKENNGLFQYRFDGATGQLTALEPKDANPPAGTGPRHMAFHPSKPIVFFSNEQHLGVSAYEVEKTGQLKLRQVCDAVGREQPKDGVSSSDIVVTPDGRYLFAGIRGHTRAFDWISRYRIRETGELELLGLTPAEKIPWGLALSPDGAYLLATSFDAGTLMAFRVTSAGELVRAGGLALEKNIFSIVTR
;
A
#
# COMPACT_ATOMS: atom_id res chain seq x y z
N MET A 1 32.48 -34.76 58.41
CA MET A 1 31.25 -34.71 57.58
C MET A 1 30.88 -33.25 57.37
N LYS A 2 31.13 -32.74 56.19
CA LYS A 2 30.76 -31.36 55.82
C LYS A 2 29.64 -31.46 54.75
N LEU A 3 28.44 -30.92 55.06
CA LEU A 3 27.35 -30.82 54.09
C LEU A 3 27.66 -29.65 53.14
N PRO A 4 27.39 -29.76 51.85
CA PRO A 4 27.40 -28.60 50.96
C PRO A 4 26.05 -27.89 50.97
N ILE A 5 26.11 -26.56 51.10
CA ILE A 5 24.98 -25.65 50.97
C ILE A 5 24.69 -25.49 49.50
N LEU A 6 23.48 -25.90 49.09
CA LEU A 6 22.96 -25.72 47.73
C LEU A 6 22.32 -24.32 47.61
N LEU A 7 22.99 -23.38 46.95
CA LEU A 7 22.39 -22.08 46.61
C LEU A 7 21.44 -22.28 45.42
N LEU A 8 20.15 -22.15 45.66
CA LEU A 8 19.14 -21.96 44.60
C LEU A 8 19.20 -20.50 44.08
N LEU A 9 19.79 -20.31 42.93
CA LEU A 9 19.64 -19.08 42.16
C LEU A 9 18.28 -19.12 41.44
N THR A 10 17.27 -18.46 42.01
CA THR A 10 16.02 -18.17 41.31
C THR A 10 16.29 -17.01 40.32
N GLY A 11 16.49 -17.34 39.08
CA GLY A 11 16.58 -16.38 38.00
C GLY A 11 15.21 -15.72 37.76
N LEU A 12 15.04 -14.49 38.27
CA LEU A 12 13.93 -13.63 37.91
C LEU A 12 14.18 -13.13 36.46
N ALA A 13 13.57 -13.79 35.48
CA ALA A 13 13.52 -13.26 34.11
C ALA A 13 12.67 -11.98 34.14
N LEU A 14 13.33 -10.82 34.20
CA LEU A 14 12.68 -9.55 33.88
C LEU A 14 12.19 -9.64 32.43
N GLN A 15 10.91 -9.89 32.24
CA GLN A 15 10.24 -9.58 30.99
C GLN A 15 10.25 -8.07 30.84
N ILE A 16 11.22 -7.54 30.13
CA ILE A 16 11.20 -6.16 29.63
C ILE A 16 10.11 -6.16 28.55
N THR A 17 8.86 -6.00 28.95
CA THR A 17 7.82 -5.50 28.06
C THR A 17 8.22 -4.08 27.74
N SER A 18 8.89 -3.86 26.61
CA SER A 18 9.00 -2.55 26.02
C SER A 18 7.57 -2.09 25.70
N ALA A 19 6.97 -1.37 26.65
CA ALA A 19 5.78 -0.57 26.37
C ALA A 19 6.23 0.52 25.38
N TRP A 20 6.26 0.20 24.10
CA TRP A 20 6.20 1.20 23.06
C TRP A 20 4.84 1.86 23.22
N GLY A 21 4.78 2.97 23.93
CA GLY A 21 3.58 3.80 23.98
C GLY A 21 3.26 4.14 22.53
N ALA A 22 2.13 3.61 22.04
CA ALA A 22 1.69 3.83 20.67
C ALA A 22 1.65 5.34 20.42
N GLN A 23 2.47 5.79 19.49
CA GLN A 23 2.72 7.21 19.25
C GLN A 23 1.61 7.79 18.38
N LEU A 24 1.23 9.06 18.64
CA LEU A 24 0.37 9.83 17.77
C LEU A 24 0.95 9.83 16.34
N PHE A 25 0.11 9.61 15.35
CA PHE A 25 0.46 9.69 13.94
C PHE A 25 -0.65 10.37 13.13
N HIS A 26 -0.38 10.68 11.88
CA HIS A 26 -1.35 11.29 10.98
C HIS A 26 -1.70 10.36 9.84
N VAL A 27 -2.96 10.46 9.38
CA VAL A 27 -3.47 9.81 8.16
C VAL A 27 -3.81 10.91 7.17
N TYR A 28 -3.35 10.75 5.93
CA TYR A 28 -3.61 11.67 4.84
C TYR A 28 -4.46 10.96 3.79
N ALA A 29 -5.62 11.52 3.49
CA ALA A 29 -6.59 10.93 2.59
C ALA A 29 -6.98 11.92 1.48
N PRO A 30 -6.66 11.63 0.21
CA PRO A 30 -7.12 12.42 -0.92
C PRO A 30 -8.62 12.21 -1.14
N CYS A 31 -9.36 13.31 -1.17
CA CYS A 31 -10.78 13.38 -1.39
C CYS A 31 -11.04 13.81 -2.83
N SER A 32 -11.38 12.85 -3.70
CA SER A 32 -11.43 13.11 -5.15
C SER A 32 -12.60 14.01 -5.58
N ILE A 33 -13.71 13.97 -4.84
CA ILE A 33 -14.90 14.80 -5.15
C ILE A 33 -14.62 16.27 -4.86
N SER A 34 -14.07 16.56 -3.67
CA SER A 34 -13.84 17.94 -3.22
C SER A 34 -12.48 18.53 -3.64
N GLY A 35 -11.59 17.71 -4.22
CA GLY A 35 -10.27 18.17 -4.66
C GLY A 35 -9.39 18.65 -3.51
N ARG A 36 -9.39 17.91 -2.39
CA ARG A 36 -8.61 18.21 -1.19
C ARG A 36 -7.92 16.96 -0.64
N VAL A 37 -6.94 17.16 0.21
CA VAL A 37 -6.39 16.13 1.07
C VAL A 37 -6.74 16.47 2.51
N VAL A 38 -7.44 15.57 3.19
CA VAL A 38 -7.72 15.72 4.62
C VAL A 38 -6.60 15.14 5.45
N VAL A 39 -6.34 15.77 6.61
CA VAL A 39 -5.38 15.34 7.61
C VAL A 39 -6.16 14.85 8.82
N VAL A 40 -5.96 13.60 9.20
CA VAL A 40 -6.59 12.99 10.38
C VAL A 40 -5.50 12.72 11.41
N GLU A 41 -5.64 13.30 12.60
CA GLU A 41 -4.85 12.91 13.77
C GLU A 41 -5.37 11.56 14.27
N ALA A 42 -4.48 10.62 14.49
CA ALA A 42 -4.75 9.31 15.04
C ALA A 42 -3.98 9.12 16.33
N ARG A 43 -4.71 9.05 17.44
CA ARG A 43 -4.16 8.95 18.80
C ARG A 43 -4.59 7.62 19.41
N PRO A 44 -3.64 6.75 19.76
CA PRO A 44 -3.93 5.55 20.54
C PRO A 44 -4.52 5.90 21.91
N ASP A 45 -5.58 5.19 22.30
CA ASP A 45 -6.30 5.35 23.56
C ASP A 45 -6.73 3.95 24.05
N GLY A 46 -5.89 3.31 24.84
CA GLY A 46 -6.06 1.92 25.25
C GLY A 46 -6.19 0.98 24.05
N ASP A 47 -7.31 0.24 23.98
CA ASP A 47 -7.63 -0.65 22.85
C ASP A 47 -8.24 0.08 21.65
N LYS A 48 -8.46 1.39 21.73
CA LYS A 48 -9.04 2.22 20.69
C LYS A 48 -8.00 3.06 19.97
N LEU A 49 -8.41 3.59 18.84
CA LEU A 49 -7.71 4.62 18.10
C LEU A 49 -8.66 5.81 17.93
N ALA A 50 -8.41 6.88 18.67
CA ALA A 50 -9.15 8.13 18.53
C ALA A 50 -8.74 8.79 17.21
N LEU A 51 -9.70 9.04 16.33
CA LEU A 51 -9.51 9.68 15.03
C LEU A 51 -10.19 11.04 15.03
N LYS A 52 -9.46 12.09 14.64
CA LYS A 52 -9.98 13.46 14.62
C LYS A 52 -9.47 14.19 13.36
N LEU A 53 -10.34 14.94 12.68
CA LEU A 53 -9.91 15.86 11.65
C LEU A 53 -8.97 16.91 12.26
N ALA A 54 -7.74 16.98 11.75
CA ALA A 54 -6.70 17.92 12.18
C ALA A 54 -6.50 19.07 11.18
N GLY A 55 -6.95 18.90 9.92
CA GLY A 55 -6.82 19.92 8.90
C GLY A 55 -7.15 19.39 7.51
N GLU A 56 -6.96 20.25 6.54
CA GLU A 56 -7.09 19.93 5.10
C GLU A 56 -6.20 20.83 4.26
N VAL A 57 -5.87 20.37 3.06
CA VAL A 57 -5.32 21.22 1.99
C VAL A 57 -6.22 21.13 0.77
N LYS A 58 -6.75 22.27 0.34
CA LYS A 58 -7.56 22.41 -0.87
C LYS A 58 -6.64 22.58 -2.06
N LEU A 59 -6.75 21.68 -3.03
CA LEU A 59 -5.93 21.71 -4.25
C LEU A 59 -6.68 22.35 -5.42
N GLY A 60 -8.02 22.31 -5.41
CA GLY A 60 -8.85 22.87 -6.46
C GLY A 60 -8.95 22.00 -7.72
N PHE A 61 -8.46 20.76 -7.65
CA PHE A 61 -8.60 19.76 -8.70
C PHE A 61 -8.76 18.34 -8.08
N PRO A 62 -9.41 17.40 -8.77
CA PRO A 62 -9.60 16.04 -8.24
C PRO A 62 -8.28 15.34 -7.98
N VAL A 63 -8.19 14.67 -6.82
CA VAL A 63 -7.02 13.83 -6.43
C VAL A 63 -7.51 12.51 -5.86
N SER A 64 -6.88 11.40 -6.24
CA SER A 64 -7.28 10.06 -5.80
C SER A 64 -6.15 9.23 -5.24
N THR A 65 -4.93 9.49 -5.66
CA THR A 65 -3.75 8.69 -5.34
C THR A 65 -2.77 9.52 -4.54
N ILE A 66 -2.20 8.92 -3.50
CA ILE A 66 -1.23 9.56 -2.63
C ILE A 66 -0.09 8.61 -2.31
N THR A 67 1.13 9.13 -2.28
CA THR A 67 2.29 8.45 -1.69
C THR A 67 3.09 9.43 -0.82
N LYS A 68 3.90 8.89 0.09
CA LYS A 68 4.72 9.69 1.01
C LYS A 68 6.20 9.53 0.72
N HIS A 69 6.97 10.58 0.94
CA HIS A 69 8.42 10.46 1.00
C HIS A 69 8.82 9.67 2.27
N PRO A 70 9.73 8.68 2.18
CA PRO A 70 10.02 7.80 3.32
C PRO A 70 10.64 8.53 4.53
N THR A 71 11.44 9.57 4.30
CA THR A 71 12.19 10.27 5.36
C THR A 71 11.85 11.76 5.46
N ARG A 72 11.45 12.41 4.35
CA ARG A 72 11.13 13.85 4.33
C ARG A 72 9.64 14.08 4.59
N PRO A 73 9.24 15.24 5.13
CA PRO A 73 7.83 15.61 5.36
C PRO A 73 7.15 16.05 4.06
N LEU A 74 7.10 15.15 3.06
CA LEU A 74 6.50 15.38 1.75
C LEU A 74 5.50 14.29 1.39
N LEU A 75 4.40 14.71 0.77
CA LEU A 75 3.40 13.83 0.16
C LEU A 75 3.27 14.19 -1.32
N TYR A 76 3.00 13.19 -2.14
CA TYR A 76 2.76 13.34 -3.58
C TYR A 76 1.35 12.87 -3.89
N VAL A 77 0.59 13.67 -4.60
CA VAL A 77 -0.78 13.34 -4.99
C VAL A 77 -0.99 13.47 -6.49
N ALA A 78 -1.82 12.60 -7.03
CA ALA A 78 -2.13 12.56 -8.45
C ALA A 78 -3.65 12.55 -8.68
N PRO A 79 -4.10 13.01 -9.88
CA PRO A 79 -5.50 12.96 -10.28
C PRO A 79 -5.93 11.51 -10.56
N PRO A 80 -7.24 11.21 -10.47
CA PRO A 80 -7.78 9.90 -10.82
C PRO A 80 -7.56 9.57 -12.30
N SER A 81 -7.40 8.29 -12.61
CA SER A 81 -7.46 7.79 -13.99
C SER A 81 -8.77 8.22 -14.65
N GLY A 82 -8.68 8.68 -15.90
CA GLY A 82 -9.83 9.21 -16.62
C GLY A 82 -10.05 10.72 -16.43
N ALA A 83 -9.22 11.42 -15.66
CA ALA A 83 -9.25 12.87 -15.61
C ALA A 83 -8.95 13.44 -17.01
N GLU A 84 -9.83 14.35 -17.49
CA GLU A 84 -9.64 15.04 -18.76
C GLU A 84 -8.65 16.21 -18.63
N GLY A 85 -7.92 16.48 -19.70
CA GLY A 85 -6.99 17.61 -19.78
C GLY A 85 -5.61 17.28 -19.20
N LYS A 86 -4.89 18.34 -18.72
CA LYS A 86 -3.59 18.16 -18.06
C LYS A 86 -3.78 17.48 -16.71
N ALA A 87 -3.10 16.36 -16.49
CA ALA A 87 -3.15 15.60 -15.25
C ALA A 87 -2.40 16.36 -14.14
N LYS A 88 -3.08 17.26 -13.44
CA LYS A 88 -2.50 18.02 -12.33
C LYS A 88 -2.27 17.16 -11.10
N GLY A 89 -1.08 17.28 -10.53
CA GLY A 89 -0.72 16.75 -9.23
C GLY A 89 -0.14 17.80 -8.31
N ALA A 90 0.18 17.41 -7.08
CA ALA A 90 0.82 18.31 -6.15
C ALA A 90 1.81 17.57 -5.24
N VAL A 91 2.84 18.30 -4.83
CA VAL A 91 3.68 17.94 -3.68
C VAL A 91 3.23 18.77 -2.50
N ILE A 92 2.88 18.12 -1.41
CA ILE A 92 2.42 18.75 -0.16
C ILE A 92 3.56 18.66 0.85
N ALA A 93 4.02 19.83 1.31
CA ALA A 93 5.02 19.92 2.37
C ALA A 93 4.34 19.97 3.73
N LEU A 94 4.87 19.18 4.67
CA LEU A 94 4.39 19.08 6.03
C LEU A 94 5.42 19.67 7.00
N LYS A 95 4.99 20.01 8.20
CA LYS A 95 5.87 20.16 9.37
C LYS A 95 6.19 18.79 9.95
N ASP A 96 7.11 18.76 10.90
CA ASP A 96 7.47 17.54 11.63
C ASP A 96 6.29 17.01 12.47
N ASP A 97 5.40 17.90 12.91
CA ASP A 97 4.16 17.56 13.62
C ASP A 97 3.04 17.04 12.70
N GLY A 98 3.30 16.87 11.41
CA GLY A 98 2.34 16.34 10.42
C GLY A 98 1.38 17.38 9.84
N THR A 99 1.42 18.64 10.29
CA THR A 99 0.55 19.70 9.74
C THR A 99 1.03 20.15 8.37
N VAL A 100 0.06 20.52 7.51
CA VAL A 100 0.36 21.02 6.15
C VAL A 100 0.95 22.44 6.21
N VAL A 101 2.06 22.65 5.49
CA VAL A 101 2.68 23.96 5.33
C VAL A 101 2.22 24.63 4.04
N ARG A 102 2.36 23.93 2.91
CA ARG A 102 2.07 24.41 1.56
C ARG A 102 1.95 23.25 0.60
N HIS A 103 1.44 23.51 -0.57
CA HIS A 103 1.56 22.60 -1.70
C HIS A 103 2.17 23.32 -2.92
N THR A 104 2.77 22.54 -3.82
CA THR A 104 3.29 23.00 -5.11
C THR A 104 2.71 22.09 -6.18
N GLU A 105 2.00 22.67 -7.15
CA GLU A 105 1.43 21.94 -8.27
C GLU A 105 2.49 21.58 -9.30
N PHE A 106 2.28 20.44 -9.97
CA PHE A 106 3.01 20.03 -11.16
C PHE A 106 2.09 19.27 -12.11
N ASN A 107 2.52 19.05 -13.35
CA ASN A 107 1.73 18.32 -14.33
C ASN A 107 2.34 16.95 -14.59
N PHE A 108 1.53 15.91 -14.37
CA PHE A 108 1.82 14.59 -14.91
C PHE A 108 1.59 14.56 -16.43
N GLN A 109 2.32 13.68 -17.12
CA GLN A 109 2.05 13.37 -18.53
C GLN A 109 0.72 12.63 -18.69
N HIS A 110 0.42 11.71 -17.76
CA HIS A 110 -0.80 10.90 -17.72
C HIS A 110 -1.39 10.90 -16.30
N PRO A 111 -2.72 10.68 -16.14
CA PRO A 111 -3.34 10.45 -14.84
C PRO A 111 -2.71 9.25 -14.13
N SER A 112 -2.98 9.08 -12.84
CA SER A 112 -2.32 8.02 -12.09
C SER A 112 -3.28 7.26 -11.17
N ALA A 113 -3.31 5.94 -11.32
CA ALA A 113 -3.98 5.03 -10.39
C ALA A 113 -3.06 4.64 -9.22
N TYR A 114 -1.76 4.77 -9.39
CA TYR A 114 -0.77 4.41 -8.37
C TYR A 114 0.47 5.29 -8.45
N LEU A 115 0.96 5.71 -7.29
CA LEU A 115 2.22 6.43 -7.12
C LEU A 115 3.16 5.68 -6.18
N SER A 116 4.43 5.63 -6.52
CA SER A 116 5.50 5.21 -5.62
C SER A 116 6.75 6.05 -5.82
N LEU A 117 7.64 6.03 -4.83
CA LEU A 117 9.00 6.52 -4.98
C LEU A 117 9.97 5.35 -5.17
N ASP A 118 11.04 5.57 -5.93
CA ASP A 118 12.16 4.65 -5.91
C ASP A 118 12.81 4.62 -4.51
N ARG A 119 13.60 3.61 -4.20
CA ARG A 119 14.13 3.43 -2.83
C ARG A 119 15.08 4.53 -2.36
N ASN A 120 15.68 5.23 -3.30
CA ASN A 120 16.55 6.37 -3.01
C ASN A 120 15.79 7.71 -3.03
N SER A 121 14.49 7.69 -3.31
CA SER A 121 13.62 8.87 -3.41
C SER A 121 14.12 9.93 -4.38
N ARG A 122 14.73 9.49 -5.48
CA ARG A 122 15.17 10.34 -6.59
C ARG A 122 14.17 10.42 -7.72
N PHE A 123 13.24 9.46 -7.76
CA PHE A 123 12.26 9.32 -8.83
C PHE A 123 10.87 9.05 -8.25
N LEU A 124 9.87 9.73 -8.83
CA LEU A 124 8.45 9.44 -8.63
C LEU A 124 7.99 8.59 -9.82
N LEU A 125 7.39 7.44 -9.52
CA LEU A 125 6.85 6.50 -10.49
C LEU A 125 5.32 6.54 -10.45
N SER A 126 4.69 6.49 -11.62
CA SER A 126 3.22 6.49 -11.73
C SER A 126 2.74 5.45 -12.75
N ALA A 127 1.55 4.88 -12.52
CA ALA A 127 0.87 3.96 -13.42
C ALA A 127 -0.52 4.50 -13.76
N ASP A 128 -0.85 4.60 -15.05
CA ASP A 128 -2.14 5.04 -15.56
C ASP A 128 -3.04 3.85 -15.89
N TYR A 129 -4.13 3.72 -15.16
CA TYR A 129 -5.13 2.68 -15.41
C TYR A 129 -5.85 2.84 -16.76
N GLY A 130 -6.11 4.09 -17.15
CA GLY A 130 -6.95 4.38 -18.33
C GLY A 130 -6.35 3.89 -19.64
N LYS A 131 -5.07 4.20 -19.87
CA LYS A 131 -4.37 3.91 -21.12
C LYS A 131 -3.15 3.01 -20.95
N GLY A 132 -2.82 2.61 -19.71
CA GLY A 132 -1.72 1.69 -19.41
C GLY A 132 -0.33 2.31 -19.47
N PHE A 133 -0.22 3.63 -19.43
CA PHE A 133 1.08 4.29 -19.36
C PHE A 133 1.74 4.13 -17.99
N VAL A 134 3.05 4.05 -18.03
CA VAL A 134 3.90 4.13 -16.83
C VAL A 134 4.88 5.27 -17.05
N ASP A 135 4.99 6.18 -16.08
CA ASP A 135 5.89 7.32 -16.15
C ASP A 135 6.85 7.34 -14.96
N VAL A 136 8.07 7.80 -15.20
CA VAL A 136 9.10 8.04 -14.19
C VAL A 136 9.52 9.49 -14.26
N TYR A 137 9.42 10.20 -13.14
CA TYR A 137 9.76 11.62 -13.01
C TYR A 137 10.97 11.78 -12.09
N ALA A 138 12.00 12.49 -12.55
CA ALA A 138 13.11 12.89 -11.69
C ALA A 138 12.64 13.95 -10.69
N LEU A 139 13.08 13.80 -9.45
CA LEU A 139 12.88 14.76 -8.37
C LEU A 139 14.11 15.65 -8.23
N ASP A 140 13.90 16.94 -7.98
CA ASP A 140 14.96 17.85 -7.59
C ASP A 140 15.32 17.70 -6.10
N GLU A 141 16.29 18.47 -5.63
CA GLU A 141 16.74 18.49 -4.24
C GLU A 141 15.63 18.88 -3.26
N SER A 142 14.62 19.64 -3.71
CA SER A 142 13.44 19.97 -2.89
C SER A 142 12.40 18.85 -2.84
N GLY A 143 12.52 17.83 -3.70
CA GLY A 143 11.60 16.72 -3.87
C GLY A 143 10.47 17.01 -4.86
N LEU A 144 10.60 18.05 -5.69
CA LEU A 144 9.61 18.35 -6.72
C LEU A 144 9.89 17.55 -7.99
N PRO A 145 8.86 16.96 -8.64
CA PRO A 145 9.00 16.38 -9.97
C PRO A 145 9.32 17.46 -10.99
N VAL A 146 10.49 17.36 -11.64
CA VAL A 146 10.96 18.39 -12.58
C VAL A 146 11.01 17.90 -14.02
N LYS A 147 11.14 16.62 -14.25
CA LYS A 147 11.29 16.07 -15.60
C LYS A 147 10.83 14.62 -15.67
N ARG A 148 10.01 14.28 -16.66
CA ARG A 148 9.75 12.91 -17.03
C ARG A 148 11.01 12.34 -17.71
N VAL A 149 11.59 11.29 -17.15
CA VAL A 149 12.86 10.69 -17.61
C VAL A 149 12.66 9.36 -18.30
N ALA A 150 11.57 8.65 -18.00
CA ALA A 150 11.19 7.41 -18.68
C ALA A 150 9.67 7.30 -18.82
N GLY A 151 9.23 6.51 -19.78
CA GLY A 151 7.84 6.16 -19.99
C GLY A 151 7.69 4.89 -20.76
N LEU A 152 6.74 4.07 -20.34
CA LEU A 152 6.40 2.80 -20.97
C LEU A 152 4.93 2.81 -21.38
N ASN A 153 4.62 2.09 -22.45
CA ASN A 153 3.26 1.71 -22.81
C ASN A 153 3.31 0.34 -23.48
N GLU A 154 2.68 -0.63 -22.86
CA GLU A 154 2.65 -2.01 -23.33
C GLU A 154 1.54 -2.24 -24.39
N GLY A 155 0.92 -1.16 -24.89
CA GLY A 155 -0.18 -1.23 -25.87
C GLY A 155 -1.48 -1.77 -25.27
N ARG A 156 -1.61 -1.79 -23.94
CA ARG A 156 -2.80 -2.29 -23.22
C ARG A 156 -3.14 -1.39 -22.04
N PRO A 157 -4.43 -1.16 -21.75
CA PRO A 157 -4.86 -0.39 -20.58
C PRO A 157 -4.70 -1.18 -19.27
N THR A 158 -5.12 -0.58 -18.17
CA THR A 158 -5.24 -1.17 -16.83
C THR A 158 -3.93 -1.42 -16.09
N ALA A 159 -2.85 -0.65 -16.40
CA ALA A 159 -1.69 -0.59 -15.53
C ALA A 159 -2.12 -0.07 -14.15
N HIS A 160 -1.89 -0.86 -13.10
CA HIS A 160 -2.48 -0.55 -11.80
C HIS A 160 -1.47 -0.23 -10.71
N CYS A 161 -0.27 -0.74 -10.78
CA CYS A 161 0.78 -0.49 -9.79
C CYS A 161 2.15 -0.53 -10.44
N ILE A 162 3.06 0.32 -9.97
CA ILE A 162 4.49 0.25 -10.25
C ILE A 162 5.27 0.50 -8.96
N MET A 163 6.26 -0.36 -8.67
CA MET A 163 7.20 -0.17 -7.57
C MET A 163 8.58 -0.71 -7.94
N THR A 164 9.63 -0.09 -7.38
CA THR A 164 10.98 -0.66 -7.45
C THR A 164 11.19 -1.74 -6.37
N SER A 165 12.05 -2.71 -6.67
CA SER A 165 12.50 -3.71 -5.70
C SER A 165 13.18 -3.05 -4.48
N PRO A 166 13.27 -3.74 -3.33
CA PRO A 166 13.92 -3.19 -2.13
C PRO A 166 15.38 -2.76 -2.34
N ASP A 167 16.11 -3.41 -3.26
CA ASP A 167 17.48 -3.08 -3.62
C ASP A 167 17.59 -2.02 -4.74
N ASN A 168 16.47 -1.49 -5.20
CA ASN A 168 16.34 -0.46 -6.24
C ASN A 168 16.93 -0.82 -7.61
N ARG A 169 17.12 -2.12 -7.90
CA ARG A 169 17.69 -2.58 -9.18
C ARG A 169 16.65 -2.97 -10.21
N PHE A 170 15.43 -3.24 -9.77
CA PHE A 170 14.34 -3.72 -10.61
C PHE A 170 13.07 -2.92 -10.35
N ALA A 171 12.16 -2.95 -11.32
CA ALA A 171 10.81 -2.40 -11.17
C ALA A 171 9.79 -3.38 -11.74
N TYR A 172 8.61 -3.43 -11.13
CA TYR A 172 7.53 -4.30 -11.55
C TYR A 172 6.27 -3.49 -11.80
N VAL A 173 5.56 -3.85 -12.86
CA VAL A 173 4.30 -3.20 -13.27
C VAL A 173 3.23 -4.25 -13.40
N SER A 174 2.12 -4.07 -12.69
CA SER A 174 0.98 -4.97 -12.73
C SER A 174 -0.15 -4.42 -13.59
N TYR A 175 -0.82 -5.30 -14.31
CA TYR A 175 -1.99 -5.03 -15.14
C TYR A 175 -3.14 -5.95 -14.74
N VAL A 176 -4.30 -5.37 -14.48
CA VAL A 176 -5.49 -6.11 -14.04
C VAL A 176 -6.40 -6.49 -15.21
N LYS A 177 -7.53 -7.12 -14.88
CA LYS A 177 -8.58 -7.56 -15.80
C LYS A 177 -8.05 -8.51 -16.88
N GLU A 178 -8.57 -8.38 -18.09
CA GLU A 178 -8.20 -9.19 -19.26
C GLU A 178 -6.73 -9.08 -19.65
N ASN A 179 -6.07 -8.00 -19.24
CA ASN A 179 -4.64 -7.80 -19.53
C ASN A 179 -3.74 -8.68 -18.67
N ASN A 180 -4.16 -9.00 -17.44
CA ASN A 180 -3.54 -10.00 -16.55
C ASN A 180 -2.00 -10.09 -16.68
N GLY A 181 -1.31 -8.95 -16.68
CA GLY A 181 0.13 -8.86 -16.95
C GLY A 181 0.91 -8.51 -15.67
N LEU A 182 2.14 -9.01 -15.61
CA LEU A 182 3.10 -8.66 -14.56
C LEU A 182 4.47 -8.45 -15.19
N PHE A 183 4.75 -7.21 -15.60
CA PHE A 183 5.94 -6.86 -16.34
C PHE A 183 7.12 -6.51 -15.46
N GLN A 184 8.31 -6.92 -15.87
CA GLN A 184 9.55 -6.90 -15.12
C GLN A 184 10.60 -6.09 -15.87
N TYR A 185 11.24 -5.16 -15.16
CA TYR A 185 12.24 -4.26 -15.74
C TYR A 185 13.47 -4.17 -14.83
N ARG A 186 14.63 -3.99 -15.44
CA ARG A 186 15.78 -3.41 -14.77
C ARG A 186 15.52 -1.92 -14.57
N PHE A 187 15.74 -1.43 -13.37
CA PHE A 187 15.64 -0.02 -13.03
C PHE A 187 17.04 0.56 -12.84
N ASP A 188 17.33 1.63 -13.56
CA ASP A 188 18.56 2.39 -13.35
C ASP A 188 18.32 3.50 -12.33
N GLY A 189 18.75 3.30 -11.09
CA GLY A 189 18.60 4.26 -10.01
C GLY A 189 19.41 5.57 -10.17
N ALA A 190 20.26 5.69 -11.20
CA ALA A 190 20.95 6.93 -11.54
C ALA A 190 20.17 7.79 -12.54
N THR A 191 19.51 7.18 -13.49
CA THR A 191 18.85 7.86 -14.62
C THR A 191 17.33 7.73 -14.61
N GLY A 192 16.76 6.79 -13.84
CA GLY A 192 15.33 6.46 -13.81
C GLY A 192 14.86 5.65 -15.00
N GLN A 193 15.76 5.14 -15.85
CA GLN A 193 15.42 4.36 -17.03
C GLN A 193 14.94 2.96 -16.66
N LEU A 194 14.02 2.44 -17.48
CA LEU A 194 13.44 1.12 -17.38
C LEU A 194 13.81 0.29 -18.61
N THR A 195 14.49 -0.84 -18.40
CA THR A 195 14.85 -1.78 -19.48
C THR A 195 14.18 -3.12 -19.20
N ALA A 196 13.41 -3.65 -20.15
CA ALA A 196 12.71 -4.93 -19.97
C ALA A 196 13.69 -6.05 -19.61
N LEU A 197 13.30 -6.91 -18.67
CA LEU A 197 13.97 -8.18 -18.43
C LEU A 197 13.54 -9.20 -19.51
N GLU A 198 14.26 -10.32 -19.60
CA GLU A 198 13.92 -11.42 -20.49
C GLU A 198 13.74 -12.71 -19.68
N PRO A 199 12.52 -13.29 -19.63
CA PRO A 199 11.30 -12.78 -20.22
C PRO A 199 10.78 -11.50 -19.53
N LYS A 200 10.11 -10.62 -20.31
CA LYS A 200 9.54 -9.37 -19.78
C LYS A 200 8.31 -9.59 -18.91
N ASP A 201 7.45 -10.53 -19.25
CA ASP A 201 6.23 -10.88 -18.50
C ASP A 201 6.51 -12.08 -17.60
N ALA A 202 6.20 -11.95 -16.31
CA ALA A 202 6.25 -13.05 -15.35
C ALA A 202 5.13 -14.08 -15.54
N ASN A 203 4.22 -13.85 -16.50
CA ASN A 203 3.11 -14.71 -16.85
C ASN A 203 2.28 -15.15 -15.63
N PRO A 204 1.59 -14.21 -14.96
CA PRO A 204 0.76 -14.56 -13.83
C PRO A 204 -0.34 -15.56 -14.26
N PRO A 205 -0.78 -16.47 -13.38
CA PRO A 205 -1.84 -17.40 -13.70
C PRO A 205 -3.07 -16.71 -14.27
N ALA A 206 -3.69 -17.31 -15.28
CA ALA A 206 -4.82 -16.72 -16.00
C ALA A 206 -5.93 -16.29 -15.02
N GLY A 207 -6.46 -15.09 -15.24
CA GLY A 207 -7.55 -14.54 -14.44
C GLY A 207 -7.17 -14.10 -13.02
N THR A 208 -5.90 -14.05 -12.64
CA THR A 208 -5.50 -13.51 -11.31
C THR A 208 -5.69 -12.00 -11.23
N GLY A 209 -5.30 -11.26 -12.28
CA GLY A 209 -5.34 -9.80 -12.29
C GLY A 209 -4.52 -9.18 -11.18
N PRO A 210 -3.17 -9.30 -11.22
CA PRO A 210 -2.31 -8.70 -10.20
C PRO A 210 -2.54 -7.19 -10.17
N ARG A 211 -2.80 -6.66 -8.95
CA ARG A 211 -3.25 -5.27 -8.78
C ARG A 211 -2.22 -4.41 -8.05
N HIS A 212 -2.25 -4.37 -6.75
CA HIS A 212 -1.25 -3.70 -5.92
C HIS A 212 -0.23 -4.70 -5.40
N MET A 213 0.98 -4.23 -5.09
CA MET A 213 2.05 -5.07 -4.59
C MET A 213 2.58 -4.58 -3.26
N ALA A 214 3.07 -5.52 -2.44
CA ALA A 214 3.77 -5.26 -1.20
C ALA A 214 4.99 -6.17 -1.09
N PHE A 215 6.17 -5.60 -0.86
CA PHE A 215 7.37 -6.38 -0.62
C PHE A 215 7.44 -6.84 0.84
N HIS A 216 7.93 -8.04 1.06
CA HIS A 216 8.32 -8.47 2.39
C HIS A 216 9.50 -7.61 2.88
N PRO A 217 9.49 -7.13 4.15
CA PRO A 217 10.50 -6.17 4.62
C PRO A 217 11.94 -6.71 4.67
N SER A 218 12.13 -8.05 4.76
CA SER A 218 13.45 -8.67 4.91
C SER A 218 13.71 -9.89 4.02
N LYS A 219 12.71 -10.38 3.26
CA LYS A 219 12.85 -11.53 2.36
C LYS A 219 12.72 -11.09 0.92
N PRO A 220 13.33 -11.78 -0.05
CA PRO A 220 13.19 -11.49 -1.47
C PRO A 220 11.83 -11.98 -2.00
N ILE A 221 10.74 -11.51 -1.39
CA ILE A 221 9.37 -11.90 -1.73
C ILE A 221 8.54 -10.65 -1.96
N VAL A 222 7.73 -10.67 -3.00
CA VAL A 222 6.70 -9.69 -3.28
C VAL A 222 5.34 -10.36 -3.38
N PHE A 223 4.35 -9.71 -2.79
CA PHE A 223 2.96 -10.14 -2.80
C PHE A 223 2.13 -9.23 -3.68
N PHE A 224 1.16 -9.79 -4.40
CA PHE A 224 0.20 -9.05 -5.22
C PHE A 224 -1.22 -9.37 -4.78
N SER A 225 -2.04 -8.36 -4.53
CA SER A 225 -3.47 -8.56 -4.45
C SER A 225 -3.99 -8.94 -5.85
N ASN A 226 -4.80 -10.00 -5.94
CA ASN A 226 -5.35 -10.50 -7.19
C ASN A 226 -6.77 -9.96 -7.37
N GLU A 227 -6.96 -8.99 -8.26
CA GLU A 227 -8.25 -8.31 -8.39
C GLU A 227 -9.36 -9.28 -8.82
N GLN A 228 -9.10 -10.15 -9.80
CA GLN A 228 -10.11 -11.03 -10.37
C GLN A 228 -10.20 -12.40 -9.67
N HIS A 229 -9.10 -12.90 -9.13
CA HIS A 229 -9.08 -14.23 -8.50
C HIS A 229 -9.44 -14.21 -7.00
N LEU A 230 -9.51 -13.08 -6.36
CA LEU A 230 -9.75 -12.89 -4.93
C LEU A 230 -8.73 -13.60 -4.04
N GLY A 231 -7.62 -12.98 -3.87
CA GLY A 231 -6.56 -13.51 -3.03
C GLY A 231 -5.27 -12.77 -3.21
N VAL A 232 -4.21 -13.46 -2.90
CA VAL A 232 -2.85 -12.93 -2.95
C VAL A 232 -1.94 -13.92 -3.65
N SER A 233 -1.17 -13.45 -4.62
CA SER A 233 -0.06 -14.21 -5.21
C SER A 233 1.25 -13.82 -4.55
N ALA A 234 2.08 -14.80 -4.20
CA ALA A 234 3.42 -14.62 -3.66
C ALA A 234 4.46 -15.02 -4.72
N TYR A 235 5.41 -14.14 -4.97
CA TYR A 235 6.52 -14.36 -5.90
C TYR A 235 7.85 -14.18 -5.18
N GLU A 236 8.79 -15.05 -5.48
CA GLU A 236 10.20 -14.86 -5.16
C GLU A 236 10.82 -13.88 -6.15
N VAL A 237 11.56 -12.90 -5.65
CA VAL A 237 12.39 -12.01 -6.46
C VAL A 237 13.77 -12.65 -6.60
N GLU A 238 14.07 -13.18 -7.77
CA GLU A 238 15.36 -13.80 -8.05
C GLU A 238 16.49 -12.76 -8.14
N LYS A 239 17.73 -13.18 -8.02
CA LYS A 239 18.91 -12.30 -8.14
C LYS A 239 18.99 -11.58 -9.49
N THR A 240 18.40 -12.17 -10.52
CA THR A 240 18.26 -11.61 -11.87
C THR A 240 17.18 -10.54 -11.96
N GLY A 241 16.31 -10.45 -10.96
CA GLY A 241 15.13 -9.59 -10.92
C GLY A 241 13.86 -10.25 -11.45
N GLN A 242 13.96 -11.46 -11.96
CA GLN A 242 12.80 -12.22 -12.43
C GLN A 242 11.93 -12.64 -11.24
N LEU A 243 10.62 -12.62 -11.46
CA LEU A 243 9.63 -13.07 -10.50
C LEU A 243 9.29 -14.55 -10.75
N LYS A 244 9.47 -15.35 -9.73
CA LYS A 244 9.10 -16.76 -9.73
C LYS A 244 7.89 -16.98 -8.85
N LEU A 245 6.77 -17.41 -9.43
CA LEU A 245 5.55 -17.71 -8.68
C LEU A 245 5.83 -18.80 -7.62
N ARG A 246 5.48 -18.51 -6.38
CA ARG A 246 5.58 -19.43 -5.25
C ARG A 246 4.20 -20.00 -4.86
N GLN A 247 3.19 -19.11 -4.83
CA GLN A 247 1.87 -19.48 -4.34
C GLN A 247 0.81 -18.52 -4.89
N VAL A 248 -0.39 -19.06 -5.13
CA VAL A 248 -1.64 -18.29 -5.20
C VAL A 248 -2.49 -18.74 -4.01
N CYS A 249 -2.78 -17.81 -3.10
CA CYS A 249 -3.54 -18.07 -1.89
C CYS A 249 -4.90 -17.38 -1.97
N ASP A 250 -5.98 -18.15 -1.89
CA ASP A 250 -7.35 -17.62 -1.92
C ASP A 250 -7.62 -16.71 -0.71
N ALA A 251 -8.40 -15.66 -0.93
CA ALA A 251 -8.89 -14.77 0.13
C ALA A 251 -10.16 -15.30 0.79
N VAL A 252 -10.99 -16.00 0.00
CA VAL A 252 -12.27 -16.58 0.43
C VAL A 252 -12.20 -18.09 0.23
N GLY A 253 -12.74 -18.84 1.18
CA GLY A 253 -12.80 -20.29 1.08
C GLY A 253 -13.62 -20.74 -0.13
N ARG A 254 -13.53 -22.02 -0.51
CA ARG A 254 -14.19 -22.59 -1.69
C ARG A 254 -15.72 -22.40 -1.71
N GLU A 255 -16.32 -22.25 -0.53
CA GLU A 255 -17.79 -22.11 -0.37
C GLU A 255 -18.30 -20.68 -0.48
N GLN A 256 -17.41 -19.69 -0.56
CA GLN A 256 -17.80 -18.29 -0.67
C GLN A 256 -17.99 -17.89 -2.13
N PRO A 257 -19.08 -17.17 -2.47
CA PRO A 257 -19.35 -16.73 -3.84
C PRO A 257 -18.31 -15.67 -4.27
N LYS A 258 -17.67 -15.88 -5.41
CA LYS A 258 -16.66 -14.99 -5.98
C LYS A 258 -17.22 -13.97 -6.99
N ASP A 259 -18.42 -14.17 -7.49
CA ASP A 259 -19.04 -13.29 -8.49
C ASP A 259 -19.35 -11.90 -7.92
N GLY A 260 -18.97 -10.86 -8.66
CA GLY A 260 -19.19 -9.46 -8.28
C GLY A 260 -18.36 -9.01 -7.08
N VAL A 261 -17.23 -9.66 -6.83
CA VAL A 261 -16.26 -9.34 -5.77
C VAL A 261 -14.89 -9.11 -6.39
N SER A 262 -14.06 -8.27 -5.81
CA SER A 262 -12.69 -8.04 -6.28
C SER A 262 -11.75 -7.68 -5.12
N SER A 263 -10.46 -8.03 -5.22
CA SER A 263 -9.46 -7.55 -4.26
C SER A 263 -9.09 -6.08 -4.52
N SER A 264 -8.67 -5.38 -3.46
CA SER A 264 -8.24 -3.99 -3.55
C SER A 264 -6.77 -3.83 -3.15
N ASP A 265 -6.51 -3.08 -2.11
CA ASP A 265 -5.16 -2.77 -1.64
C ASP A 265 -4.56 -3.91 -0.81
N ILE A 266 -3.25 -3.86 -0.61
CA ILE A 266 -2.48 -4.87 0.10
C ILE A 266 -1.38 -4.21 0.95
N VAL A 267 -1.21 -4.65 2.19
CA VAL A 267 -0.14 -4.20 3.07
C VAL A 267 0.48 -5.36 3.85
N VAL A 268 1.78 -5.26 4.12
CA VAL A 268 2.54 -6.20 4.95
C VAL A 268 2.96 -5.49 6.22
N THR A 269 2.84 -6.14 7.37
CA THR A 269 3.29 -5.55 8.65
C THR A 269 4.80 -5.31 8.66
N PRO A 270 5.30 -4.28 9.38
CA PRO A 270 6.73 -3.95 9.40
C PRO A 270 7.64 -5.09 9.87
N ASP A 271 7.12 -5.98 10.70
CA ASP A 271 7.81 -7.19 11.17
C ASP A 271 7.78 -8.35 10.17
N GLY A 272 7.04 -8.21 9.06
CA GLY A 272 6.90 -9.22 8.01
C GLY A 272 6.06 -10.44 8.39
N ARG A 273 5.34 -10.43 9.51
CA ARG A 273 4.58 -11.60 9.97
C ARG A 273 3.19 -11.73 9.38
N TYR A 274 2.57 -10.60 9.02
CA TYR A 274 1.19 -10.58 8.56
C TYR A 274 1.02 -9.75 7.30
N LEU A 275 0.04 -10.14 6.52
CA LEU A 275 -0.40 -9.44 5.32
C LEU A 275 -1.91 -9.27 5.39
N PHE A 276 -2.39 -8.09 4.99
CA PHE A 276 -3.79 -7.74 4.90
C PHE A 276 -4.14 -7.27 3.49
N ALA A 277 -5.29 -7.73 2.96
CA ALA A 277 -5.78 -7.27 1.66
C ALA A 277 -7.28 -7.01 1.71
N GLY A 278 -7.72 -5.92 1.08
CA GLY A 278 -9.13 -5.56 1.02
C GLY A 278 -9.90 -6.40 -0.01
N ILE A 279 -11.15 -6.73 0.30
CA ILE A 279 -12.09 -7.41 -0.59
C ILE A 279 -13.35 -6.55 -0.71
N ARG A 280 -13.70 -6.19 -1.94
CA ARG A 280 -14.79 -5.27 -2.29
C ARG A 280 -15.96 -6.06 -2.85
N GLY A 281 -17.13 -5.91 -2.23
CA GLY A 281 -18.35 -6.63 -2.61
C GLY A 281 -19.14 -6.00 -3.75
N HIS A 282 -18.77 -4.80 -4.27
CA HIS A 282 -19.46 -4.07 -5.34
C HIS A 282 -21.01 -4.18 -5.31
N THR A 283 -21.56 -5.26 -5.87
CA THR A 283 -23.01 -5.52 -5.94
C THR A 283 -23.53 -6.40 -4.80
N ARG A 284 -22.66 -6.88 -3.91
CA ARG A 284 -23.00 -7.78 -2.80
C ARG A 284 -22.47 -7.22 -1.47
N ALA A 285 -22.99 -7.71 -0.36
CA ALA A 285 -22.55 -7.37 1.00
C ALA A 285 -21.30 -8.18 1.42
N PHE A 286 -20.27 -8.29 0.53
CA PHE A 286 -19.04 -9.03 0.79
C PHE A 286 -17.86 -8.07 0.90
N ASP A 287 -17.84 -7.32 1.98
CA ASP A 287 -16.81 -6.32 2.22
C ASP A 287 -15.99 -6.78 3.42
N TRP A 288 -14.77 -7.22 3.14
CA TRP A 288 -13.86 -7.77 4.13
C TRP A 288 -12.43 -7.29 3.97
N ILE A 289 -11.65 -7.53 5.00
CA ILE A 289 -10.20 -7.53 4.95
C ILE A 289 -9.75 -8.97 5.19
N SER A 290 -9.11 -9.59 4.20
CA SER A 290 -8.47 -10.89 4.33
C SER A 290 -7.16 -10.76 5.08
N ARG A 291 -6.90 -11.73 5.95
CA ARG A 291 -5.75 -11.76 6.86
C ARG A 291 -4.93 -13.00 6.59
N TYR A 292 -3.62 -12.80 6.42
CA TYR A 292 -2.69 -13.88 6.17
C TYR A 292 -1.53 -13.82 7.16
N ARG A 293 -1.07 -14.99 7.60
CA ARG A 293 0.24 -15.16 8.22
C ARG A 293 1.26 -15.40 7.13
N ILE A 294 2.39 -14.73 7.19
CA ILE A 294 3.56 -15.00 6.35
C ILE A 294 4.47 -15.94 7.14
N ARG A 295 4.64 -17.17 6.65
CA ARG A 295 5.51 -18.18 7.28
C ARG A 295 6.99 -17.84 7.08
N GLU A 296 7.87 -18.51 7.82
CA GLU A 296 9.32 -18.33 7.66
C GLU A 296 9.79 -18.63 6.23
N THR A 297 9.13 -19.55 5.54
CA THR A 297 9.36 -19.86 4.11
C THR A 297 8.90 -18.75 3.17
N GLY A 298 8.12 -17.76 3.65
CA GLY A 298 7.45 -16.74 2.86
C GLY A 298 6.11 -17.16 2.27
N GLU A 299 5.65 -18.38 2.54
CA GLU A 299 4.33 -18.83 2.15
C GLU A 299 3.24 -18.16 2.99
N LEU A 300 2.07 -18.00 2.36
CA LEU A 300 0.88 -17.40 2.99
C LEU A 300 -0.03 -18.48 3.55
N GLU A 301 -0.50 -18.26 4.77
CA GLU A 301 -1.55 -19.02 5.42
C GLU A 301 -2.73 -18.09 5.65
N LEU A 302 -3.89 -18.37 5.04
CA LEU A 302 -5.11 -17.60 5.29
C LEU A 302 -5.56 -17.81 6.73
N LEU A 303 -5.61 -16.72 7.51
CA LEU A 303 -6.10 -16.72 8.89
C LEU A 303 -7.62 -16.49 8.97
N GLY A 304 -8.21 -15.93 7.91
CA GLY A 304 -9.64 -15.65 7.82
C GLY A 304 -9.94 -14.23 7.34
N LEU A 305 -11.19 -13.84 7.50
CA LEU A 305 -11.73 -12.57 7.04
C LEU A 305 -12.18 -11.72 8.23
N THR A 306 -11.97 -10.42 8.15
CA THR A 306 -12.52 -9.43 9.11
C THR A 306 -13.55 -8.59 8.39
N PRO A 307 -14.79 -8.46 8.89
CA PRO A 307 -15.79 -7.58 8.31
C PRO A 307 -15.31 -6.13 8.22
N ALA A 308 -15.58 -5.49 7.09
CA ALA A 308 -15.28 -4.10 6.81
C ALA A 308 -16.56 -3.38 6.37
N GLU A 309 -16.53 -2.05 6.39
CA GLU A 309 -17.56 -1.26 5.76
C GLU A 309 -17.43 -1.33 4.24
N LYS A 310 -18.53 -0.98 3.55
CA LYS A 310 -18.73 -1.24 2.12
C LYS A 310 -17.60 -0.68 1.25
N ILE A 311 -17.06 -1.55 0.42
CA ILE A 311 -15.98 -1.31 -0.54
C ILE A 311 -14.70 -0.79 0.17
N PRO A 312 -14.00 -1.64 0.97
CA PRO A 312 -12.68 -1.29 1.52
C PRO A 312 -11.68 -1.13 0.37
N TRP A 313 -11.18 0.10 0.14
CA TRP A 313 -10.37 0.39 -1.05
C TRP A 313 -8.90 0.60 -0.73
N GLY A 314 -8.56 1.64 0.00
CA GLY A 314 -7.18 1.95 0.40
C GLY A 314 -6.87 1.43 1.80
N LEU A 315 -5.71 0.82 1.97
CA LEU A 315 -5.20 0.30 3.23
C LEU A 315 -3.88 0.98 3.60
N ALA A 316 -3.68 1.28 4.87
CA ALA A 316 -2.37 1.70 5.40
C ALA A 316 -2.19 1.21 6.84
N LEU A 317 -0.98 0.82 7.19
CA LEU A 317 -0.61 0.53 8.58
C LEU A 317 -0.15 1.81 9.28
N SER A 318 -0.38 1.90 10.60
CA SER A 318 0.32 2.89 11.44
C SER A 318 1.85 2.70 11.33
N PRO A 319 2.67 3.72 11.60
CA PRO A 319 4.12 3.62 11.46
C PRO A 319 4.75 2.45 12.24
N ASP A 320 4.17 2.08 13.38
CA ASP A 320 4.57 0.95 14.23
C ASP A 320 3.91 -0.39 13.84
N GLY A 321 2.96 -0.38 12.89
CA GLY A 321 2.19 -1.56 12.47
C GLY A 321 1.12 -2.02 13.47
N ALA A 322 0.87 -1.28 14.55
CA ALA A 322 -0.10 -1.65 15.58
C ALA A 322 -1.56 -1.50 15.14
N TYR A 323 -1.80 -0.63 14.16
CA TYR A 323 -3.13 -0.38 13.62
C TYR A 323 -3.14 -0.48 12.10
N LEU A 324 -4.22 -1.06 11.57
CA LEU A 324 -4.59 -1.02 10.16
C LEU A 324 -5.69 0.02 9.96
N LEU A 325 -5.48 0.96 9.05
CA LEU A 325 -6.47 1.92 8.58
C LEU A 325 -7.00 1.43 7.23
N ALA A 326 -8.31 1.56 7.01
CA ALA A 326 -8.95 1.19 5.76
C ALA A 326 -10.01 2.24 5.38
N THR A 327 -10.06 2.63 4.11
CA THR A 327 -11.12 3.51 3.61
C THR A 327 -12.32 2.69 3.16
N SER A 328 -13.53 3.15 3.48
CA SER A 328 -14.74 2.69 2.83
C SER A 328 -15.10 3.66 1.71
N PHE A 329 -14.99 3.20 0.47
CA PHE A 329 -15.24 4.01 -0.71
C PHE A 329 -16.70 4.51 -0.79
N ASP A 330 -17.66 3.65 -0.50
CA ASP A 330 -19.09 3.93 -0.66
C ASP A 330 -19.70 4.56 0.61
N ALA A 331 -19.27 4.15 1.80
CA ALA A 331 -19.73 4.75 3.04
C ALA A 331 -19.04 6.09 3.36
N GLY A 332 -17.87 6.36 2.79
CA GLY A 332 -17.10 7.59 3.06
C GLY A 332 -16.53 7.61 4.47
N THR A 333 -16.02 6.48 4.95
CA THR A 333 -15.46 6.37 6.31
C THR A 333 -14.00 5.92 6.27
N LEU A 334 -13.24 6.37 7.24
CA LEU A 334 -11.94 5.82 7.61
C LEU A 334 -12.15 4.87 8.79
N MET A 335 -11.92 3.59 8.56
CA MET A 335 -11.96 2.55 9.57
C MET A 335 -10.59 2.36 10.21
N ALA A 336 -10.55 2.07 11.52
CA ALA A 336 -9.33 1.68 12.21
C ALA A 336 -9.51 0.32 12.89
N PHE A 337 -8.50 -0.53 12.76
CA PHE A 337 -8.43 -1.85 13.39
C PHE A 337 -7.11 -1.97 14.14
N ARG A 338 -7.14 -2.46 15.37
CA ARG A 338 -5.95 -2.87 16.10
C ARG A 338 -5.48 -4.23 15.56
N VAL A 339 -4.21 -4.34 15.26
CA VAL A 339 -3.56 -5.59 14.85
C VAL A 339 -3.10 -6.33 16.11
N THR A 340 -3.61 -7.53 16.34
CA THR A 340 -3.18 -8.35 17.49
C THR A 340 -1.89 -9.12 17.18
N SER A 341 -1.25 -9.65 18.23
CA SER A 341 -0.06 -10.51 18.07
C SER A 341 -0.33 -11.81 17.31
N ALA A 342 -1.61 -12.19 17.15
CA ALA A 342 -2.04 -13.34 16.34
C ALA A 342 -2.41 -12.96 14.89
N GLY A 343 -2.34 -11.67 14.52
CA GLY A 343 -2.73 -11.17 13.20
C GLY A 343 -4.23 -10.96 13.04
N GLU A 344 -4.98 -10.93 14.14
CA GLU A 344 -6.39 -10.56 14.11
C GLU A 344 -6.56 -9.05 14.00
N LEU A 345 -7.65 -8.63 13.36
CA LEU A 345 -8.05 -7.24 13.25
C LEU A 345 -9.28 -6.99 14.13
N VAL A 346 -9.09 -6.20 15.18
CA VAL A 346 -10.14 -5.80 16.12
C VAL A 346 -10.53 -4.35 15.85
N ARG A 347 -11.82 -4.06 15.59
CA ARG A 347 -12.27 -2.69 15.32
C ARG A 347 -11.88 -1.77 16.48
N ALA A 348 -11.09 -0.75 16.18
CA ALA A 348 -10.53 0.19 17.17
C ALA A 348 -11.10 1.61 17.06
N GLY A 349 -11.67 1.97 15.90
CA GLY A 349 -12.22 3.30 15.69
C GLY A 349 -12.79 3.49 14.30
N GLY A 350 -13.26 4.70 14.04
CA GLY A 350 -13.74 5.13 12.73
C GLY A 350 -14.03 6.63 12.71
N LEU A 351 -13.95 7.22 11.53
CA LEU A 351 -14.22 8.65 11.30
C LEU A 351 -14.95 8.81 9.97
N ALA A 352 -16.04 9.56 9.96
CA ALA A 352 -16.71 9.93 8.72
C ALA A 352 -15.84 10.92 7.94
N LEU A 353 -15.62 10.61 6.67
CA LEU A 353 -14.92 11.43 5.69
C LEU A 353 -15.82 11.66 4.49
N GLU A 354 -15.22 11.84 3.32
CA GLU A 354 -15.89 11.93 2.03
C GLU A 354 -15.93 10.54 1.37
N LYS A 355 -16.90 10.30 0.50
CA LYS A 355 -16.91 9.12 -0.39
C LYS A 355 -15.78 9.20 -1.42
N ASN A 356 -15.52 8.09 -2.09
CA ASN A 356 -14.54 7.97 -3.18
C ASN A 356 -13.09 8.29 -2.75
N ILE A 357 -12.70 7.80 -1.57
CA ILE A 357 -11.29 7.80 -1.13
C ILE A 357 -10.64 6.49 -1.58
N PHE A 358 -9.71 6.59 -2.52
CA PHE A 358 -9.06 5.45 -3.18
C PHE A 358 -7.78 4.98 -2.50
N SER A 359 -7.09 5.86 -1.81
CA SER A 359 -5.82 5.55 -1.15
C SER A 359 -5.61 6.41 0.08
N ILE A 360 -4.75 5.97 0.97
CA ILE A 360 -4.34 6.71 2.17
C ILE A 360 -2.87 6.42 2.47
N VAL A 361 -2.23 7.32 3.18
CA VAL A 361 -0.91 7.09 3.78
C VAL A 361 -0.90 7.54 5.23
N THR A 362 -0.03 6.94 6.03
CA THR A 362 0.20 7.29 7.44
C THR A 362 1.61 7.86 7.62
N ARG A 363 1.77 8.76 8.54
CA ARG A 363 3.08 9.32 8.91
C ARG A 363 3.14 9.63 10.41
#